data_7f46c46f2d91b61b079e63aa89791a4e
#
_entry.id   7f46c46f2d91b61b079e63aa89791a4e
#
_cell.length_a   1.000
_cell.length_b   1.000
_cell.length_c   1.000
_cell.angle_alpha   90.00
_cell.angle_beta   90.00
_cell.angle_gamma   90.00
#
_symmetry.space_group_name_H-M   'P 1'
#
loop_
_entity.id
_entity.type
_entity.pdbx_description
1 polymer ?
#
loop_
_entity_poly.entity_id
_entity_poly.type
_entity_poly.pdbx_seq_one_letter_code
_entity_poly.pdbx_strand_id
1 'polypeptide(L)'
;IEAEGSKVKFGFGIEDTEDDGGGKNLGYTDAGDYADYLIYSNSTSAYNVDFRIASQSDGGQIGLFLVNDDTKSEYPISTVDIPVTGGWQTWETVSSKTKSFSKGVFTLRMKVLKGGFNLNWFEFKEIDSDADGVKDSQDQCPNTPEGSAVDFDGCAVFTLPLDNNKVSVTSASCIGTT
;
A
#
# COMPACT_ATOMS: atom_id res chain seq x y z
N ILE A 1 6.12 -8.40 -4.01
CA ILE A 1 7.61 -8.43 -3.97
C ILE A 1 8.01 -9.52 -3.00
N GLU A 2 8.66 -10.58 -3.50
CA GLU A 2 9.24 -11.60 -2.65
C GLU A 2 10.44 -11.02 -1.89
N ALA A 3 10.50 -11.25 -0.58
CA ALA A 3 11.50 -10.60 0.26
C ALA A 3 12.93 -11.03 -0.08
N GLU A 4 13.13 -12.29 -0.44
CA GLU A 4 14.43 -12.81 -0.87
C GLU A 4 14.83 -12.36 -2.28
N GLY A 5 13.90 -11.82 -3.08
CA GLY A 5 14.11 -11.34 -4.45
C GLY A 5 14.89 -10.01 -4.57
N SER A 6 15.46 -9.51 -3.48
CA SER A 6 16.19 -8.25 -3.45
C SER A 6 17.49 -8.29 -4.28
N LYS A 7 17.89 -7.12 -4.82
CA LYS A 7 19.19 -6.96 -5.51
C LYS A 7 20.38 -7.01 -4.57
N VAL A 8 20.23 -6.47 -3.38
CA VAL A 8 21.25 -6.41 -2.33
C VAL A 8 20.62 -6.88 -1.04
N LYS A 9 21.32 -7.75 -0.32
CA LYS A 9 20.94 -8.25 1.01
C LYS A 9 22.13 -8.15 1.95
N PHE A 10 21.85 -7.74 3.19
CA PHE A 10 22.82 -7.71 4.27
C PHE A 10 22.16 -8.23 5.55
N GLY A 11 22.77 -9.20 6.19
CA GLY A 11 22.43 -9.73 7.50
C GLY A 11 21.46 -10.92 7.52
N PHE A 12 20.57 -11.04 6.53
CA PHE A 12 19.53 -12.07 6.52
C PHE A 12 20.01 -13.48 6.23
N GLY A 13 19.39 -14.47 6.89
CA GLY A 13 19.30 -15.84 6.40
C GLY A 13 18.13 -16.01 5.43
N ILE A 14 18.22 -17.01 4.55
CA ILE A 14 17.14 -17.41 3.66
C ILE A 14 16.70 -18.82 4.05
N GLU A 15 15.40 -18.99 4.28
CA GLU A 15 14.81 -20.25 4.70
C GLU A 15 13.71 -20.68 3.72
N ASP A 16 13.33 -21.96 3.75
CA ASP A 16 12.09 -22.42 3.12
C ASP A 16 10.90 -21.93 3.95
N THR A 17 9.89 -21.38 3.28
CA THR A 17 8.66 -20.96 3.96
C THR A 17 7.63 -22.10 3.96
N GLU A 18 6.86 -22.20 5.07
CA GLU A 18 5.68 -23.04 5.18
C GLU A 18 4.38 -22.26 4.90
N ASP A 19 4.49 -21.00 4.44
CA ASP A 19 3.33 -20.18 4.08
C ASP A 19 2.65 -20.70 2.80
N ASP A 20 1.40 -20.31 2.60
CA ASP A 20 0.64 -20.63 1.40
C ASP A 20 1.41 -20.14 0.13
N GLY A 21 1.54 -21.05 -0.85
CA GLY A 21 2.31 -20.79 -2.06
C GLY A 21 3.77 -21.26 -2.00
N GLY A 22 4.31 -21.57 -0.82
CA GLY A 22 5.68 -22.04 -0.66
C GLY A 22 6.72 -20.94 -1.02
N GLY A 23 7.96 -21.37 -1.36
CA GLY A 23 9.06 -20.48 -1.72
C GLY A 23 10.05 -20.29 -0.60
N LYS A 24 10.58 -19.08 -0.46
CA LYS A 24 11.60 -18.71 0.54
C LYS A 24 11.12 -17.50 1.35
N ASN A 25 11.70 -17.32 2.53
CA ASN A 25 11.54 -16.12 3.34
C ASN A 25 12.90 -15.59 3.82
N LEU A 26 12.96 -14.34 4.20
CA LEU A 26 14.06 -13.77 4.97
C LEU A 26 13.82 -14.08 6.45
N GLY A 27 14.84 -14.67 7.08
CA GLY A 27 14.85 -14.95 8.51
C GLY A 27 16.15 -14.49 9.17
N TYR A 28 16.32 -14.83 10.46
CA TYR A 28 17.49 -14.45 11.27
C TYR A 28 17.69 -12.93 11.27
N THR A 29 16.59 -12.19 11.42
CA THR A 29 16.58 -10.74 11.33
C THR A 29 17.18 -10.08 12.56
N ASP A 30 18.19 -9.23 12.37
CA ASP A 30 18.80 -8.39 13.40
C ASP A 30 18.69 -6.91 13.05
N ALA A 31 18.68 -6.05 14.08
CA ALA A 31 18.61 -4.60 13.86
C ALA A 31 19.81 -4.11 13.03
N GLY A 32 19.52 -3.42 11.93
CA GLY A 32 20.50 -2.94 10.96
C GLY A 32 20.59 -3.76 9.69
N ASP A 33 20.02 -4.95 9.63
CA ASP A 33 19.90 -5.72 8.39
C ASP A 33 19.04 -4.97 7.38
N TYR A 34 19.34 -5.13 6.09
CA TYR A 34 18.58 -4.46 5.04
C TYR A 34 18.59 -5.24 3.72
N ALA A 35 17.56 -4.98 2.92
CA ALA A 35 17.44 -5.49 1.57
C ALA A 35 16.99 -4.36 0.63
N ASP A 36 17.64 -4.26 -0.54
CA ASP A 36 17.37 -3.22 -1.53
C ASP A 36 16.64 -3.81 -2.75
N TYR A 37 15.57 -3.14 -3.16
CA TYR A 37 14.74 -3.50 -4.29
C TYR A 37 14.66 -2.34 -5.27
N LEU A 38 14.57 -2.63 -6.56
CA LEU A 38 14.23 -1.63 -7.56
C LEU A 38 12.73 -1.60 -7.72
N ILE A 39 12.11 -0.45 -7.46
CA ILE A 39 10.69 -0.23 -7.62
C ILE A 39 10.40 0.86 -8.65
N TYR A 40 9.21 0.79 -9.26
CA TYR A 40 8.68 1.84 -10.12
C TYR A 40 7.32 2.30 -9.60
N SER A 41 7.21 3.61 -9.33
CA SER A 41 5.93 4.27 -9.03
C SER A 41 5.38 4.92 -10.29
N ASN A 42 4.16 4.59 -10.68
CA ASN A 42 3.49 5.14 -11.86
C ASN A 42 2.83 6.52 -11.61
N SER A 43 2.63 6.89 -10.34
CA SER A 43 1.99 8.14 -9.91
C SER A 43 2.72 8.76 -8.72
N THR A 44 2.45 10.04 -8.44
CA THR A 44 2.81 10.67 -7.16
C THR A 44 1.72 10.37 -6.16
N SER A 45 1.96 9.44 -5.24
CA SER A 45 0.95 8.97 -4.29
C SER A 45 1.57 8.39 -3.02
N ALA A 46 0.73 8.18 -2.00
CA ALA A 46 0.99 7.28 -0.90
C ALA A 46 0.42 5.89 -1.24
N TYR A 47 0.91 4.87 -0.55
CA TYR A 47 0.51 3.48 -0.76
C TYR A 47 0.22 2.82 0.58
N ASN A 48 -0.73 1.88 0.60
CA ASN A 48 -0.77 0.88 1.65
C ASN A 48 0.24 -0.21 1.30
N VAL A 49 1.00 -0.66 2.31
CA VAL A 49 1.97 -1.75 2.13
C VAL A 49 1.60 -2.86 3.09
N ASP A 50 1.31 -4.03 2.55
CA ASP A 50 1.11 -5.25 3.30
C ASP A 50 2.43 -6.00 3.41
N PHE A 51 2.70 -6.55 4.59
CA PHE A 51 3.86 -7.37 4.89
C PHE A 51 3.40 -8.73 5.41
N ARG A 52 3.87 -9.80 4.83
CA ARG A 52 3.61 -11.17 5.28
C ARG A 52 4.73 -11.62 6.18
N ILE A 53 4.43 -11.72 7.49
CA ILE A 53 5.42 -11.85 8.55
C ILE A 53 5.09 -13.02 9.48
N ALA A 54 6.13 -13.52 10.14
CA ALA A 54 5.99 -14.48 11.24
C ALA A 54 6.99 -14.11 12.36
N SER A 55 6.57 -14.22 13.62
CA SER A 55 7.43 -13.95 14.78
C SER A 55 7.05 -14.84 15.95
N GLN A 56 8.05 -15.51 16.54
CA GLN A 56 7.79 -16.48 17.60
C GLN A 56 7.48 -15.82 18.94
N SER A 57 8.25 -14.80 19.37
CA SER A 57 8.18 -14.33 20.76
C SER A 57 8.33 -12.83 20.97
N ASP A 58 9.07 -12.12 20.11
CA ASP A 58 9.49 -10.75 20.43
C ASP A 58 8.89 -9.68 19.53
N GLY A 59 8.27 -10.08 18.42
CA GLY A 59 7.88 -9.16 17.36
C GLY A 59 9.10 -8.45 16.78
N GLY A 60 8.88 -7.34 16.08
CA GLY A 60 9.96 -6.61 15.45
C GLY A 60 9.51 -5.27 14.93
N GLN A 61 10.34 -4.64 14.09
CA GLN A 61 9.98 -3.42 13.39
C GLN A 61 10.72 -3.33 12.06
N ILE A 62 9.98 -3.00 11.00
CA ILE A 62 10.50 -2.73 9.65
C ILE A 62 10.39 -1.26 9.35
N GLY A 63 11.43 -0.67 8.74
CA GLY A 63 11.38 0.63 8.09
C GLY A 63 11.54 0.50 6.58
N LEU A 64 10.74 1.25 5.83
CA LEU A 64 10.92 1.44 4.39
C LEU A 64 11.52 2.80 4.10
N PHE A 65 12.54 2.82 3.25
CA PHE A 65 13.28 4.03 2.88
C PHE A 65 13.47 4.08 1.38
N LEU A 66 13.37 5.27 0.80
CA LEU A 66 13.89 5.54 -0.53
C LEU A 66 15.36 5.93 -0.40
N VAL A 67 16.22 5.29 -1.19
CA VAL A 67 17.66 5.55 -1.18
C VAL A 67 18.01 6.44 -2.37
N ASN A 68 18.72 7.52 -2.09
CA ASN A 68 19.37 8.30 -3.14
C ASN A 68 20.65 7.59 -3.57
N ASP A 69 20.74 7.13 -4.81
CA ASP A 69 21.83 6.31 -5.30
C ASP A 69 23.18 7.03 -5.36
N ASP A 70 23.18 8.37 -5.50
CA ASP A 70 24.40 9.18 -5.56
C ASP A 70 24.94 9.46 -4.16
N THR A 71 24.09 9.96 -3.26
CA THR A 71 24.49 10.40 -1.91
C THR A 71 24.40 9.31 -0.86
N LYS A 72 23.72 8.19 -1.18
CA LYS A 72 23.38 7.09 -0.25
C LYS A 72 22.49 7.53 0.93
N SER A 73 21.87 8.71 0.84
CA SER A 73 20.94 9.18 1.84
C SER A 73 19.64 8.36 1.83
N GLU A 74 19.14 8.03 3.02
CA GLU A 74 17.91 7.27 3.24
C GLU A 74 16.78 8.22 3.64
N TYR A 75 15.65 8.18 2.90
CA TYR A 75 14.44 8.96 3.20
C TYR A 75 13.34 8.03 3.70
N PRO A 76 12.94 8.09 4.98
CA PRO A 76 11.94 7.19 5.54
C PRO A 76 10.56 7.48 4.96
N ILE A 77 9.92 6.45 4.39
CA ILE A 77 8.57 6.54 3.83
C ILE A 77 7.52 5.80 4.65
N SER A 78 7.90 4.75 5.38
CA SER A 78 6.99 4.00 6.27
C SER A 78 7.74 3.29 7.37
N THR A 79 7.02 2.96 8.44
CA THR A 79 7.47 2.08 9.52
C THR A 79 6.30 1.21 9.95
N VAL A 80 6.54 -0.07 10.22
CA VAL A 80 5.54 -1.02 10.70
C VAL A 80 6.08 -1.82 11.87
N ASP A 81 5.28 -1.94 12.91
CA ASP A 81 5.55 -2.84 14.03
C ASP A 81 5.08 -4.24 13.68
N ILE A 82 5.93 -5.22 13.95
CA ILE A 82 5.66 -6.63 13.71
C ILE A 82 5.15 -7.26 15.02
N PRO A 83 3.92 -7.76 15.05
CA PRO A 83 3.39 -8.44 16.23
C PRO A 83 4.03 -9.81 16.40
N VAL A 84 3.83 -10.38 17.58
CA VAL A 84 4.11 -11.80 17.85
C VAL A 84 3.00 -12.64 17.23
N THR A 85 3.33 -13.58 16.37
CA THR A 85 2.38 -14.50 15.71
C THR A 85 2.40 -15.90 16.36
N GLY A 86 3.35 -16.16 17.26
CA GLY A 86 3.43 -17.42 18.01
C GLY A 86 4.31 -18.50 17.37
N GLY A 87 4.94 -18.23 16.25
CA GLY A 87 5.87 -19.17 15.59
C GLY A 87 6.61 -18.54 14.43
N TRP A 88 7.82 -19.10 14.13
CA TRP A 88 8.65 -18.65 13.01
C TRP A 88 8.03 -18.92 11.62
N GLN A 89 7.01 -19.77 11.57
CA GLN A 89 6.25 -20.12 10.36
C GLN A 89 4.74 -19.93 10.57
N THR A 90 4.33 -19.21 11.63
CA THR A 90 2.96 -18.78 11.83
C THR A 90 2.77 -17.42 11.19
N TRP A 91 2.22 -17.41 10.00
CA TRP A 91 2.20 -16.24 9.11
C TRP A 91 0.96 -15.37 9.32
N GLU A 92 1.19 -14.07 9.44
CA GLU A 92 0.16 -13.02 9.46
C GLU A 92 0.50 -11.91 8.48
N THR A 93 -0.53 -11.17 8.04
CA THR A 93 -0.33 -9.98 7.22
C THR A 93 -0.57 -8.74 8.07
N VAL A 94 0.43 -7.84 8.09
CA VAL A 94 0.34 -6.54 8.74
C VAL A 94 0.48 -5.43 7.70
N SER A 95 -0.16 -4.29 7.93
CA SER A 95 -0.21 -3.21 6.95
C SER A 95 0.31 -1.91 7.53
N SER A 96 0.93 -1.08 6.68
CA SER A 96 1.26 0.30 7.00
C SER A 96 1.02 1.20 5.80
N LYS A 97 0.87 2.51 6.05
CA LYS A 97 0.73 3.51 5.00
C LYS A 97 2.07 4.23 4.78
N THR A 98 2.47 4.44 3.52
CA THR A 98 3.65 5.24 3.20
C THR A 98 3.34 6.74 3.24
N LYS A 99 4.37 7.56 3.39
CA LYS A 99 4.33 8.95 2.93
C LYS A 99 4.17 8.95 1.41
N SER A 100 3.60 10.03 0.87
CA SER A 100 3.57 10.24 -0.58
C SER A 100 4.99 10.42 -1.13
N PHE A 101 5.28 9.81 -2.26
CA PHE A 101 6.51 10.00 -3.02
C PHE A 101 6.21 10.11 -4.51
N SER A 102 7.11 10.71 -5.28
CA SER A 102 6.88 11.05 -6.68
C SER A 102 6.84 9.82 -7.59
N LYS A 103 6.23 9.99 -8.76
CA LYS A 103 6.39 9.06 -9.87
C LYS A 103 7.87 8.89 -10.25
N GLY A 104 8.31 7.66 -10.51
CA GLY A 104 9.68 7.37 -10.95
C GLY A 104 10.20 6.00 -10.56
N VAL A 105 11.47 5.79 -10.82
CA VAL A 105 12.21 4.59 -10.41
C VAL A 105 13.01 4.89 -9.15
N PHE A 106 12.98 4.00 -8.18
CA PHE A 106 13.65 4.18 -6.88
C PHE A 106 14.33 2.90 -6.43
N THR A 107 15.41 3.07 -5.69
CA THR A 107 15.92 2.03 -4.81
C THR A 107 15.15 2.10 -3.50
N LEU A 108 14.31 1.10 -3.26
CA LEU A 108 13.60 0.91 -2.00
C LEU A 108 14.48 0.06 -1.08
N ARG A 109 14.80 0.57 0.10
CA ARG A 109 15.43 -0.18 1.18
C ARG A 109 14.40 -0.60 2.22
N MET A 110 14.23 -1.90 2.39
CA MET A 110 13.61 -2.47 3.57
C MET A 110 14.69 -2.71 4.61
N LYS A 111 14.53 -2.14 5.80
CA LYS A 111 15.51 -2.19 6.89
C LYS A 111 14.87 -2.73 8.16
N VAL A 112 15.56 -3.63 8.81
CA VAL A 112 15.20 -4.12 10.13
C VAL A 112 15.58 -3.07 11.17
N LEU A 113 14.58 -2.47 11.83
CA LEU A 113 14.79 -1.53 12.93
C LEU A 113 14.85 -2.26 14.28
N LYS A 114 14.07 -3.34 14.41
CA LYS A 114 14.12 -4.32 15.51
C LYS A 114 13.92 -5.70 14.92
N GLY A 115 14.84 -6.62 15.17
CA GLY A 115 14.78 -8.01 14.71
C GLY A 115 13.79 -8.87 15.48
N GLY A 116 13.72 -10.17 15.15
CA GLY A 116 12.87 -11.16 15.82
C GLY A 116 11.65 -11.59 14.99
N PHE A 117 11.73 -11.50 13.67
CA PHE A 117 10.67 -11.90 12.74
C PHE A 117 11.24 -12.52 11.46
N ASN A 118 10.41 -13.26 10.75
CA ASN A 118 10.60 -13.69 9.38
C ASN A 118 9.72 -12.83 8.46
N LEU A 119 10.19 -12.56 7.24
CA LEU A 119 9.46 -11.83 6.20
C LEU A 119 9.41 -12.67 4.93
N ASN A 120 8.20 -12.99 4.47
CA ASN A 120 7.96 -13.74 3.24
C ASN A 120 7.90 -12.79 2.02
N TRP A 121 6.93 -11.89 2.03
CA TRP A 121 6.74 -10.92 0.96
C TRP A 121 6.17 -9.59 1.50
N PHE A 122 6.19 -8.55 0.66
CA PHE A 122 5.44 -7.32 0.88
C PHE A 122 4.86 -6.79 -0.44
N GLU A 123 3.74 -6.09 -0.35
CA GLU A 123 2.98 -5.62 -1.49
C GLU A 123 2.55 -4.17 -1.32
N PHE A 124 2.80 -3.33 -2.34
CA PHE A 124 2.28 -1.96 -2.39
C PHE A 124 0.91 -1.96 -3.06
N LYS A 125 -0.08 -1.39 -2.39
CA LYS A 125 -1.44 -1.21 -2.88
C LYS A 125 -1.77 0.26 -3.00
N GLU A 126 -2.27 0.67 -4.16
CA GLU A 126 -2.80 2.01 -4.32
C GLU A 126 -3.97 2.24 -3.38
N ILE A 127 -4.07 3.47 -2.84
CA ILE A 127 -5.13 3.84 -1.91
C ILE A 127 -6.34 4.30 -2.71
N ASP A 128 -7.52 3.95 -2.22
CA ASP A 128 -8.83 4.40 -2.64
C ASP A 128 -9.53 4.81 -1.33
N SER A 129 -9.55 6.12 -1.07
CA SER A 129 -9.88 6.64 0.27
C SER A 129 -11.37 6.65 0.56
N ASP A 130 -12.22 6.77 -0.47
CA ASP A 130 -13.68 6.78 -0.34
C ASP A 130 -14.34 5.49 -0.83
N ALA A 131 -13.51 4.54 -1.32
CA ALA A 131 -13.92 3.21 -1.76
C ALA A 131 -14.95 3.22 -2.90
N ASP A 132 -14.86 4.19 -3.79
CA ASP A 132 -15.72 4.30 -4.97
C ASP A 132 -15.24 3.45 -6.17
N GLY A 133 -14.02 2.88 -6.07
CA GLY A 133 -13.38 2.03 -7.08
C GLY A 133 -12.35 2.76 -7.94
N VAL A 134 -12.20 4.08 -7.78
CA VAL A 134 -11.16 4.88 -8.42
C VAL A 134 -10.08 5.22 -7.39
N LYS A 135 -8.81 5.04 -7.75
CA LYS A 135 -7.69 5.26 -6.82
C LYS A 135 -7.44 6.74 -6.59
N ASP A 136 -7.04 7.13 -5.37
CA ASP A 136 -6.73 8.53 -4.99
C ASP A 136 -5.83 9.25 -6.00
N SER A 137 -4.95 8.51 -6.70
CA SER A 137 -4.04 9.05 -7.72
C SER A 137 -4.73 9.46 -9.03
N GLN A 138 -5.96 9.00 -9.27
CA GLN A 138 -6.76 9.22 -10.48
C GLN A 138 -8.09 9.90 -10.15
N ASP A 139 -8.52 9.82 -8.90
CA ASP A 139 -9.79 10.33 -8.42
C ASP A 139 -9.81 11.87 -8.38
N GLN A 140 -10.77 12.47 -9.05
CA GLN A 140 -11.02 13.91 -9.04
C GLN A 140 -12.13 14.32 -8.05
N CYS A 141 -12.86 13.33 -7.51
CA CYS A 141 -13.98 13.52 -6.58
C CYS A 141 -13.77 12.75 -5.26
N PRO A 142 -12.75 13.08 -4.44
CA PRO A 142 -12.22 12.25 -3.36
C PRO A 142 -13.14 12.12 -2.11
N ASN A 143 -14.41 12.20 -2.25
CA ASN A 143 -15.41 11.97 -1.20
C ASN A 143 -16.73 11.55 -1.83
N THR A 144 -16.68 10.74 -2.87
CA THR A 144 -17.88 10.17 -3.48
C THR A 144 -18.57 9.23 -2.47
N PRO A 145 -19.88 9.36 -2.23
CA PRO A 145 -20.57 8.51 -1.27
C PRO A 145 -20.48 7.03 -1.65
N GLU A 146 -20.20 6.18 -0.66
CA GLU A 146 -20.12 4.73 -0.83
C GLU A 146 -21.35 4.17 -1.57
N GLY A 147 -21.11 3.32 -2.58
CA GLY A 147 -22.15 2.70 -3.40
C GLY A 147 -22.72 3.59 -4.50
N SER A 148 -22.21 4.80 -4.70
CA SER A 148 -22.52 5.62 -5.86
C SER A 148 -22.02 4.96 -7.15
N ALA A 149 -22.76 5.10 -8.25
CA ALA A 149 -22.19 4.84 -9.56
C ALA A 149 -21.26 6.01 -9.93
N VAL A 150 -20.03 5.72 -10.32
CA VAL A 150 -19.02 6.73 -10.66
C VAL A 150 -18.57 6.61 -12.11
N ASP A 151 -18.05 7.70 -12.66
CA ASP A 151 -17.32 7.68 -13.92
C ASP A 151 -15.83 7.28 -13.71
N PHE A 152 -15.02 7.38 -14.78
CA PHE A 152 -13.60 7.00 -14.72
C PHE A 152 -12.72 7.95 -13.88
N ASP A 153 -13.23 9.13 -13.54
CA ASP A 153 -12.58 10.15 -12.70
C ASP A 153 -13.04 10.08 -11.23
N GLY A 154 -13.84 9.07 -10.83
CA GLY A 154 -14.35 8.91 -9.47
C GLY A 154 -15.56 9.81 -9.14
N CYS A 155 -16.10 10.54 -10.12
CA CYS A 155 -17.21 11.44 -9.87
C CYS A 155 -18.55 10.73 -10.03
N ALA A 156 -19.46 10.95 -9.05
CA ALA A 156 -20.78 10.33 -9.05
C ALA A 156 -21.57 10.67 -10.31
N VAL A 157 -22.05 9.65 -11.01
CA VAL A 157 -22.92 9.80 -12.18
C VAL A 157 -24.38 9.61 -11.77
N PHE A 158 -25.23 10.57 -12.14
CA PHE A 158 -26.65 10.46 -11.94
C PHE A 158 -27.27 9.62 -13.05
N THR A 159 -27.73 8.42 -12.71
CA THR A 159 -28.58 7.66 -13.62
C THR A 159 -29.99 8.20 -13.56
N LEU A 160 -30.53 8.62 -14.70
CA LEU A 160 -31.96 8.96 -14.77
C LEU A 160 -32.79 7.71 -14.43
N PRO A 161 -33.82 7.82 -13.59
CA PRO A 161 -34.71 6.70 -13.32
C PRO A 161 -35.28 6.17 -14.66
N LEU A 162 -35.27 4.85 -14.83
CA LEU A 162 -35.84 4.19 -16.01
C LEU A 162 -37.33 4.43 -16.16
N ASP A 163 -37.99 4.93 -15.13
CA ASP A 163 -39.43 5.27 -15.11
C ASP A 163 -39.62 6.78 -15.18
N ASN A 164 -39.79 7.30 -16.40
CA ASN A 164 -39.99 8.71 -16.69
C ASN A 164 -41.35 9.27 -16.15
N ASN A 165 -42.19 8.44 -15.59
CA ASN A 165 -43.53 8.87 -15.10
C ASN A 165 -43.48 9.58 -13.73
N LYS A 166 -42.29 9.65 -13.11
CA LYS A 166 -42.11 10.29 -11.79
C LYS A 166 -41.27 11.56 -11.81
N VAL A 167 -40.80 12.01 -12.96
CA VAL A 167 -40.06 13.27 -13.10
C VAL A 167 -41.03 14.38 -13.42
N SER A 168 -41.45 15.15 -12.43
CA SER A 168 -42.18 16.41 -12.66
C SER A 168 -41.16 17.54 -12.82
N VAL A 169 -41.06 18.07 -14.03
CA VAL A 169 -40.29 19.30 -14.27
C VAL A 169 -41.23 20.48 -13.99
N THR A 170 -41.08 21.12 -12.82
CA THR A 170 -41.69 22.43 -12.60
C THR A 170 -40.83 23.47 -13.32
N SER A 171 -41.28 23.89 -14.50
CA SER A 171 -40.64 25.04 -15.17
C SER A 171 -40.88 26.28 -14.26
N ALA A 172 -39.77 26.95 -13.90
CA ALA A 172 -39.87 28.27 -13.30
C ALA A 172 -40.50 29.21 -14.33
N SER A 173 -41.72 29.68 -14.08
CA SER A 173 -42.35 30.72 -14.87
C SER A 173 -41.57 32.02 -14.60
N CYS A 174 -40.91 32.58 -15.61
CA CYS A 174 -40.45 33.96 -15.58
C CYS A 174 -41.67 34.87 -15.44
N ILE A 175 -41.90 35.42 -14.27
CA ILE A 175 -42.85 36.53 -14.09
C ILE A 175 -42.13 37.75 -14.65
N GLY A 176 -42.50 38.13 -15.88
CA GLY A 176 -42.05 39.39 -16.47
C GLY A 176 -42.74 40.53 -15.69
N THR A 177 -41.97 41.41 -15.07
CA THR A 177 -42.42 42.71 -14.60
C THR A 177 -42.50 43.66 -15.78
N THR A 178 -43.67 44.14 -16.08
CA THR A 178 -43.91 45.30 -16.96
C THR A 178 -43.45 46.57 -16.31
#